data_31d0241f6798cc3f58a6c528362dda78
#
_entry.id   31d0241f6798cc3f58a6c528362dda78
#
_cell.length_a   1.000
_cell.length_b   1.000
_cell.length_c   1.000
_cell.angle_alpha   90.00
_cell.angle_beta   90.00
_cell.angle_gamma   90.00
#
_symmetry.space_group_name_H-M   'P 1'
#
loop_
_entity.id
_entity.type
_entity.pdbx_description
1 polymer ?
#
loop_
_entity_poly.entity_id
_entity_poly.type
_entity_poly.pdbx_seq_one_letter_code
_entity_poly.pdbx_strand_id
1 'polypeptide(L)'
;GSVTVKTVSTPAGQGHATVAAQIVADVLGLHPNDVDVVTEVDTVTSAWSLASGNYANRFSSVVVGAIAEAAERVASKIKLLAADTLEIAPEDVELVGGNARLVGVPEKSVPIRRLAQRTHWHPAGLPEDMAPGLFETSIISPRLLDSPDEQDRVASAVTFGYVCDLVAVEVERATGR
;
A
#
# COMPACT_ATOMS: atom_id res chain seq x y z
N GLY A 1 13.41 10.93 -5.71
CA GLY A 1 13.35 9.72 -4.92
C GLY A 1 12.10 8.96 -5.24
N SER A 2 12.19 7.65 -5.30
CA SER A 2 11.05 6.75 -5.47
C SER A 2 10.49 6.33 -4.10
N VAL A 3 9.28 5.82 -4.10
CA VAL A 3 8.67 5.14 -2.95
C VAL A 3 8.84 3.64 -3.19
N THR A 4 9.29 2.92 -2.18
CA THR A 4 9.40 1.46 -2.26
C THR A 4 8.45 0.81 -1.28
N VAL A 5 7.58 -0.09 -1.76
CA VAL A 5 6.77 -0.97 -0.94
C VAL A 5 7.30 -2.39 -1.00
N LYS A 6 7.53 -2.98 0.17
CA LYS A 6 7.94 -4.39 0.29
C LYS A 6 6.79 -5.20 0.84
N THR A 7 6.42 -6.28 0.17
CA THR A 7 5.31 -7.15 0.58
C THR A 7 5.77 -8.58 0.76
N VAL A 8 5.12 -9.29 1.66
CA VAL A 8 5.40 -10.70 1.96
C VAL A 8 4.70 -11.68 0.99
N SER A 9 4.00 -11.15 -0.02
CA SER A 9 3.20 -11.97 -0.94
C SER A 9 3.88 -12.06 -2.31
N THR A 10 4.47 -13.19 -2.61
CA THR A 10 5.09 -13.48 -3.92
C THR A 10 4.01 -13.81 -4.94
N PRO A 11 3.88 -13.05 -6.04
CA PRO A 11 2.86 -13.31 -7.05
C PRO A 11 3.18 -14.50 -7.93
N ALA A 12 2.12 -15.11 -8.46
CA ALA A 12 2.20 -16.12 -9.52
C ALA A 12 1.30 -15.73 -10.72
N GLY A 13 1.34 -14.44 -11.12
CA GLY A 13 0.56 -13.89 -12.22
C GLY A 13 -0.66 -13.06 -11.82
N GLN A 14 -0.97 -12.93 -10.51
CA GLN A 14 -2.18 -12.23 -10.02
C GLN A 14 -2.06 -10.70 -10.00
N GLY A 15 -0.96 -10.11 -10.43
CA GLY A 15 -0.79 -8.66 -10.49
C GLY A 15 -0.59 -7.97 -9.13
N HIS A 16 -0.06 -8.66 -8.13
CA HIS A 16 0.15 -8.11 -6.78
C HIS A 16 0.98 -6.84 -6.77
N ALA A 17 2.04 -6.77 -7.59
CA ALA A 17 2.87 -5.59 -7.70
C ALA A 17 2.09 -4.38 -8.24
N THR A 18 1.25 -4.58 -9.25
CA THR A 18 0.41 -3.52 -9.82
C THR A 18 -0.56 -2.97 -8.78
N VAL A 19 -1.26 -3.86 -8.07
CA VAL A 19 -2.22 -3.45 -7.03
C VAL A 19 -1.53 -2.74 -5.88
N ALA A 20 -0.38 -3.24 -5.42
CA ALA A 20 0.40 -2.59 -4.36
C ALA A 20 0.85 -1.17 -4.78
N ALA A 21 1.35 -1.01 -6.01
CA ALA A 21 1.73 0.29 -6.54
C ALA A 21 0.55 1.26 -6.61
N GLN A 22 -0.62 0.81 -7.07
CA GLN A 22 -1.84 1.62 -7.13
C GLN A 22 -2.26 2.11 -5.75
N ILE A 23 -2.35 1.21 -4.76
CA ILE A 23 -2.75 1.58 -3.40
C ILE A 23 -1.81 2.63 -2.79
N VAL A 24 -0.51 2.41 -2.88
CA VAL A 24 0.48 3.34 -2.34
C VAL A 24 0.43 4.68 -3.08
N ALA A 25 0.27 4.65 -4.41
CA ALA A 25 0.16 5.84 -5.22
C ALA A 25 -1.09 6.67 -4.87
N ASP A 26 -2.24 6.03 -4.73
CA ASP A 26 -3.49 6.69 -4.35
C ASP A 26 -3.38 7.38 -2.97
N VAL A 27 -2.83 6.68 -1.99
CA VAL A 27 -2.67 7.21 -0.62
C VAL A 27 -1.66 8.37 -0.56
N LEU A 28 -0.57 8.28 -1.32
CA LEU A 28 0.51 9.27 -1.30
C LEU A 28 0.37 10.37 -2.38
N GLY A 29 -0.67 10.32 -3.19
CA GLY A 29 -0.89 11.27 -4.28
C GLY A 29 0.19 11.20 -5.36
N LEU A 30 0.63 9.99 -5.72
CA LEU A 30 1.68 9.71 -6.70
C LEU A 30 1.11 9.06 -7.97
N HIS A 31 1.93 8.91 -8.99
CA HIS A 31 1.61 8.01 -10.10
C HIS A 31 2.09 6.58 -9.74
N PRO A 32 1.35 5.50 -10.09
CA PRO A 32 1.78 4.14 -9.79
C PRO A 32 3.17 3.77 -10.30
N ASN A 33 3.63 4.36 -11.40
CA ASN A 33 4.97 4.15 -11.94
C ASN A 33 6.10 4.76 -11.08
N ASP A 34 5.76 5.60 -10.09
CA ASP A 34 6.72 6.19 -9.15
C ASP A 34 6.89 5.32 -7.89
N VAL A 35 6.22 4.17 -7.86
CA VAL A 35 6.25 3.22 -6.73
C VAL A 35 6.96 1.94 -7.15
N ASP A 36 8.11 1.68 -6.54
CA ASP A 36 8.85 0.42 -6.69
C ASP A 36 8.24 -0.65 -5.77
N VAL A 37 7.93 -1.82 -6.32
CA VAL A 37 7.34 -2.92 -5.54
C VAL A 37 8.28 -4.11 -5.48
N VAL A 38 8.62 -4.51 -4.26
CA VAL A 38 9.44 -5.70 -3.97
C VAL A 38 8.53 -6.79 -3.43
N THR A 39 8.42 -7.88 -4.16
CA THR A 39 7.59 -9.04 -3.82
C THR A 39 8.40 -10.28 -3.45
N GLU A 40 9.73 -10.20 -3.55
CA GLU A 40 10.63 -11.27 -3.11
C GLU A 40 10.64 -11.35 -1.59
N VAL A 41 10.64 -12.57 -1.08
CA VAL A 41 10.78 -12.85 0.34
C VAL A 41 12.26 -13.08 0.67
N ASP A 42 12.82 -12.14 1.41
CA ASP A 42 14.17 -12.23 1.94
C ASP A 42 14.12 -12.00 3.45
N THR A 43 14.43 -13.01 4.23
CA THR A 43 14.35 -12.98 5.70
C THR A 43 15.43 -12.10 6.35
N VAL A 44 16.39 -11.62 5.58
CA VAL A 44 17.49 -10.75 6.07
C VAL A 44 17.19 -9.27 5.79
N THR A 45 16.74 -8.95 4.59
CA THR A 45 16.63 -7.55 4.10
C THR A 45 15.23 -7.09 3.79
N SER A 46 14.27 -8.00 3.73
CA SER A 46 12.88 -7.72 3.33
C SER A 46 11.89 -8.16 4.39
N ALA A 47 10.68 -7.63 4.32
CA ALA A 47 9.58 -8.09 5.14
C ALA A 47 9.26 -9.56 4.85
N TRP A 48 8.96 -10.33 5.89
CA TRP A 48 8.50 -11.71 5.76
C TRP A 48 7.50 -12.07 6.86
N SER A 49 6.74 -13.13 6.65
CA SER A 49 5.91 -13.74 7.69
C SER A 49 5.82 -15.25 7.48
N LEU A 50 5.44 -15.99 8.53
CA LEU A 50 5.24 -17.43 8.47
C LEU A 50 4.21 -17.87 7.42
N ALA A 51 3.32 -16.97 7.02
CA ALA A 51 2.24 -17.20 6.09
C ALA A 51 2.40 -16.42 4.78
N SER A 52 3.60 -16.42 4.19
CA SER A 52 3.92 -15.63 2.98
C SER A 52 3.37 -16.19 1.65
N GLY A 53 2.68 -17.34 1.67
CA GLY A 53 2.16 -17.99 0.47
C GLY A 53 0.97 -17.30 -0.20
N ASN A 54 0.70 -17.69 -1.45
CA ASN A 54 -0.45 -17.26 -2.26
C ASN A 54 -1.57 -18.30 -2.23
N TYR A 55 -2.39 -18.27 -1.22
CA TYR A 55 -3.53 -19.17 -1.05
C TYR A 55 -4.70 -18.44 -0.39
N ALA A 56 -5.90 -18.99 -0.52
CA ALA A 56 -7.12 -18.54 0.15
C ALA A 56 -7.40 -17.03 0.00
N ASN A 57 -7.14 -16.44 -1.17
CA ASN A 57 -7.30 -15.00 -1.44
C ASN A 57 -6.55 -14.08 -0.45
N ARG A 58 -5.49 -14.59 0.17
CA ARG A 58 -4.78 -13.92 1.25
C ARG A 58 -4.27 -12.52 0.87
N PHE A 59 -3.84 -12.32 -0.38
CA PHE A 59 -3.38 -11.01 -0.81
C PHE A 59 -4.49 -9.97 -0.67
N SER A 60 -5.65 -10.21 -1.24
CA SER A 60 -6.78 -9.26 -1.21
C SER A 60 -7.40 -9.11 0.18
N SER A 61 -7.38 -10.17 0.98
CA SER A 61 -8.06 -10.16 2.29
C SER A 61 -7.20 -9.58 3.43
N VAL A 62 -5.88 -9.59 3.30
CA VAL A 62 -4.97 -9.21 4.38
C VAL A 62 -3.85 -8.28 3.91
N VAL A 63 -3.11 -8.69 2.86
CA VAL A 63 -1.90 -7.96 2.45
C VAL A 63 -2.22 -6.57 1.93
N VAL A 64 -3.32 -6.43 1.16
CA VAL A 64 -3.82 -5.14 0.67
C VAL A 64 -4.09 -4.16 1.82
N GLY A 65 -4.74 -4.64 2.89
CA GLY A 65 -5.00 -3.81 4.08
C GLY A 65 -3.71 -3.37 4.77
N ALA A 66 -2.73 -4.26 4.90
CA ALA A 66 -1.44 -3.92 5.50
C ALA A 66 -0.66 -2.89 4.65
N ILE A 67 -0.72 -3.01 3.32
CA ILE A 67 -0.11 -2.02 2.41
C ILE A 67 -0.77 -0.66 2.59
N ALA A 68 -2.10 -0.61 2.61
CA ALA A 68 -2.86 0.64 2.79
C ALA A 68 -2.52 1.30 4.14
N GLU A 69 -2.57 0.53 5.23
CA GLU A 69 -2.26 1.05 6.57
C GLU A 69 -0.82 1.57 6.68
N ALA A 70 0.17 0.88 6.12
CA ALA A 70 1.54 1.36 6.10
C ALA A 70 1.67 2.66 5.28
N ALA A 71 1.02 2.74 4.13
CA ALA A 71 1.01 3.94 3.29
C ALA A 71 0.33 5.13 4.00
N GLU A 72 -0.79 4.92 4.70
CA GLU A 72 -1.49 5.94 5.48
C GLU A 72 -0.64 6.47 6.64
N ARG A 73 0.12 5.61 7.31
CA ARG A 73 1.08 6.03 8.35
C ARG A 73 2.19 6.89 7.77
N VAL A 74 2.73 6.54 6.60
CA VAL A 74 3.70 7.38 5.87
C VAL A 74 3.07 8.70 5.45
N ALA A 75 1.85 8.67 4.90
CA ALA A 75 1.11 9.88 4.53
C ALA A 75 0.92 10.83 5.72
N SER A 76 0.58 10.29 6.89
CA SER A 76 0.44 11.08 8.12
C SER A 76 1.74 11.77 8.52
N LYS A 77 2.88 11.09 8.42
CA LYS A 77 4.20 11.70 8.66
C LYS A 77 4.52 12.80 7.64
N ILE A 78 4.22 12.57 6.36
CA ILE A 78 4.40 13.56 5.30
C ILE A 78 3.56 14.80 5.57
N LYS A 79 2.30 14.61 5.97
CA LYS A 79 1.39 15.72 6.31
C LYS A 79 1.88 16.53 7.51
N LEU A 80 2.39 15.89 8.55
CA LEU A 80 3.01 16.58 9.70
C LEU A 80 4.21 17.43 9.29
N LEU A 81 5.12 16.88 8.47
CA LEU A 81 6.28 17.61 7.94
C LEU A 81 5.89 18.78 7.03
N ALA A 82 4.87 18.56 6.20
CA ALA A 82 4.36 19.62 5.32
C ALA A 82 3.70 20.73 6.13
N ALA A 83 2.89 20.39 7.12
CA ALA A 83 2.21 21.32 8.02
C ALA A 83 3.22 22.24 8.72
N ASP A 84 4.27 21.66 9.29
CA ASP A 84 5.36 22.41 9.91
C ASP A 84 6.13 23.29 8.89
N THR A 85 6.36 22.78 7.68
CA THR A 85 7.08 23.54 6.64
C THR A 85 6.27 24.67 6.04
N LEU A 86 4.95 24.48 5.91
CA LEU A 86 4.01 25.44 5.29
C LEU A 86 3.30 26.33 6.30
N GLU A 87 3.54 26.12 7.61
CA GLU A 87 2.86 26.80 8.71
C GLU A 87 1.33 26.73 8.57
N ILE A 88 0.80 25.49 8.50
CA ILE A 88 -0.63 25.17 8.39
C ILE A 88 -0.97 23.99 9.29
N ALA A 89 -2.27 23.67 9.44
CA ALA A 89 -2.68 22.47 10.17
C ALA A 89 -2.49 21.20 9.31
N PRO A 90 -2.11 20.05 9.91
CA PRO A 90 -1.91 18.79 9.17
C PRO A 90 -3.17 18.31 8.43
N GLU A 91 -4.35 18.59 8.95
CA GLU A 91 -5.64 18.27 8.35
C GLU A 91 -5.95 19.06 7.08
N ASP A 92 -5.31 20.21 6.92
CA ASP A 92 -5.43 21.06 5.73
C ASP A 92 -4.44 20.64 4.62
N VAL A 93 -3.62 19.63 4.85
CA VAL A 93 -2.66 19.14 3.86
C VAL A 93 -3.29 18.04 3.01
N GLU A 94 -3.26 18.21 1.70
CA GLU A 94 -3.51 17.15 0.73
C GLU A 94 -2.23 16.72 0.00
N LEU A 95 -2.17 15.44 -0.40
CA LEU A 95 -1.07 14.86 -1.17
C LEU A 95 -1.52 14.66 -2.61
N VAL A 96 -0.92 15.38 -3.55
CA VAL A 96 -1.34 15.34 -4.97
C VAL A 96 -0.14 15.55 -5.88
N GLY A 97 0.04 14.69 -6.88
CA GLY A 97 1.07 14.84 -7.91
C GLY A 97 2.49 14.91 -7.36
N GLY A 98 2.79 14.16 -6.29
CA GLY A 98 4.10 14.15 -5.64
C GLY A 98 4.39 15.36 -4.75
N ASN A 99 3.38 16.18 -4.45
CA ASN A 99 3.47 17.34 -3.58
C ASN A 99 2.52 17.23 -2.39
N ALA A 100 2.94 17.78 -1.26
CA ALA A 100 2.07 18.10 -0.14
C ALA A 100 1.71 19.60 -0.25
N ARG A 101 0.42 19.94 -0.22
CA ARG A 101 -0.07 21.29 -0.44
C ARG A 101 -1.26 21.64 0.44
N LEU A 102 -1.51 22.92 0.61
CA LEU A 102 -2.72 23.41 1.28
C LEU A 102 -3.95 23.14 0.39
N VAL A 103 -4.97 22.55 0.97
CA VAL A 103 -6.26 22.31 0.30
C VAL A 103 -6.81 23.65 -0.24
N GLY A 104 -7.16 23.65 -1.53
CA GLY A 104 -7.70 24.83 -2.20
C GLY A 104 -6.67 25.91 -2.59
N VAL A 105 -5.39 25.76 -2.25
CA VAL A 105 -4.31 26.72 -2.58
C VAL A 105 -3.11 25.98 -3.17
N PRO A 106 -3.15 25.53 -4.42
CA PRO A 106 -2.14 24.67 -5.03
C PRO A 106 -0.72 25.26 -5.06
N GLU A 107 -0.59 26.56 -5.11
CA GLU A 107 0.69 27.29 -5.09
C GLU A 107 1.39 27.19 -3.71
N LYS A 108 0.65 27.00 -2.61
CA LYS A 108 1.22 26.76 -1.28
C LYS A 108 1.52 25.28 -1.13
N SER A 109 2.65 24.85 -1.66
CA SER A 109 3.03 23.44 -1.77
C SER A 109 4.50 23.19 -1.52
N VAL A 110 4.84 21.95 -1.16
CA VAL A 110 6.21 21.46 -1.01
C VAL A 110 6.31 20.05 -1.60
N PRO A 111 7.35 19.75 -2.42
CA PRO A 111 7.54 18.40 -2.94
C PRO A 111 7.79 17.38 -1.83
N ILE A 112 7.12 16.24 -1.89
CA ILE A 112 7.29 15.12 -0.93
C ILE A 112 8.76 14.71 -0.84
N ARG A 113 9.47 14.69 -1.97
CA ARG A 113 10.91 14.41 -2.02
C ARG A 113 11.72 15.34 -1.12
N ARG A 114 11.37 16.62 -1.05
CA ARG A 114 12.07 17.60 -0.20
C ARG A 114 11.81 17.33 1.28
N LEU A 115 10.58 16.93 1.63
CA LEU A 115 10.23 16.52 2.98
C LEU A 115 10.99 15.24 3.39
N ALA A 116 11.09 14.26 2.50
CA ALA A 116 11.87 13.05 2.74
C ALA A 116 13.37 13.37 2.98
N GLN A 117 13.95 14.29 2.21
CA GLN A 117 15.32 14.74 2.45
C GLN A 117 15.49 15.40 3.84
N ARG A 118 14.51 16.19 4.28
CA ARG A 118 14.53 16.83 5.61
C ARG A 118 14.65 15.80 6.73
N THR A 119 13.94 14.68 6.64
CA THR A 119 14.00 13.63 7.68
C THR A 119 15.37 12.97 7.80
N HIS A 120 16.17 13.01 6.74
CA HIS A 120 17.49 12.40 6.68
C HIS A 120 18.61 13.41 7.04
N TRP A 121 18.57 14.60 6.42
CA TRP A 121 19.64 15.57 6.52
C TRP A 121 19.49 16.57 7.66
N HIS A 122 18.28 16.71 8.22
CA HIS A 122 18.01 17.68 9.29
C HIS A 122 17.09 17.10 10.40
N PRO A 123 17.50 15.99 11.02
CA PRO A 123 16.66 15.30 12.00
C PRO A 123 16.36 16.14 13.25
N ALA A 124 17.26 17.08 13.62
CA ALA A 124 17.05 17.97 14.77
C ALA A 124 15.92 19.00 14.55
N GLY A 125 15.49 19.24 13.30
CA GLY A 125 14.41 20.15 12.97
C GLY A 125 13.10 19.43 12.66
N LEU A 126 12.93 18.18 13.08
CA LEU A 126 11.67 17.46 12.93
C LEU A 126 10.65 17.92 13.98
N PRO A 127 9.33 17.83 13.67
CA PRO A 127 8.30 18.02 14.69
C PRO A 127 8.51 17.16 15.92
N GLU A 128 8.11 17.68 17.09
CA GLU A 128 8.16 16.95 18.34
C GLU A 128 7.42 15.60 18.21
N ASP A 129 7.94 14.55 18.80
CA ASP A 129 7.43 13.18 18.73
C ASP A 129 7.47 12.49 17.34
N MET A 130 8.05 13.11 16.31
CA MET A 130 8.23 12.47 15.02
C MET A 130 9.56 11.68 14.95
N ALA A 131 9.46 10.35 14.79
CA ALA A 131 10.63 9.53 14.52
C ALA A 131 11.26 9.88 13.14
N PRO A 132 12.61 9.92 13.04
CA PRO A 132 13.29 10.14 11.76
C PRO A 132 12.93 9.10 10.70
N GLY A 133 12.91 9.54 9.45
CA GLY A 133 12.65 8.68 8.29
C GLY A 133 11.17 8.52 7.95
N LEU A 134 10.92 8.36 6.64
CA LEU A 134 9.60 8.03 6.09
C LEU A 134 9.54 6.52 5.84
N PHE A 135 9.57 5.75 6.91
CA PHE A 135 9.51 4.29 6.88
C PHE A 135 8.44 3.82 7.85
N GLU A 136 7.55 2.93 7.38
CA GLU A 136 6.52 2.31 8.20
C GLU A 136 6.35 0.84 7.86
N THR A 137 5.94 0.08 8.85
CA THR A 137 5.60 -1.34 8.71
C THR A 137 4.22 -1.59 9.28
N SER A 138 3.41 -2.36 8.57
CA SER A 138 2.12 -2.83 9.08
C SER A 138 2.04 -4.35 9.03
N ILE A 139 1.43 -4.92 10.06
CA ILE A 139 1.11 -6.34 10.16
C ILE A 139 -0.36 -6.46 10.56
N ILE A 140 -1.17 -7.04 9.68
CA ILE A 140 -2.58 -7.27 9.95
C ILE A 140 -2.79 -8.76 10.25
N SER A 141 -3.46 -9.03 11.36
CA SER A 141 -3.98 -10.35 11.71
C SER A 141 -5.50 -10.30 11.76
N PRO A 142 -6.20 -10.96 10.82
CA PRO A 142 -7.65 -10.96 10.81
C PRO A 142 -8.21 -11.68 12.05
N ARG A 143 -9.13 -11.02 12.75
CA ARG A 143 -9.79 -11.61 13.94
C ARG A 143 -10.92 -12.57 13.60
N LEU A 144 -11.22 -12.76 12.32
CA LEU A 144 -12.29 -13.63 11.81
C LEU A 144 -11.82 -15.07 11.55
N LEU A 145 -10.56 -15.37 11.80
CA LEU A 145 -10.00 -16.71 11.66
C LEU A 145 -10.12 -17.42 13.01
N ASP A 146 -10.81 -18.55 13.03
CA ASP A 146 -11.00 -19.37 14.22
C ASP A 146 -10.04 -20.58 14.21
N SER A 147 -9.71 -21.04 15.40
CA SER A 147 -9.06 -22.34 15.57
C SER A 147 -10.02 -23.48 15.16
N PRO A 148 -9.50 -24.66 14.78
CA PRO A 148 -10.35 -25.80 14.50
C PRO A 148 -11.32 -26.09 15.65
N ASP A 149 -12.57 -26.39 15.32
CA ASP A 149 -13.57 -26.83 16.30
C ASP A 149 -13.37 -28.33 16.66
N GLU A 150 -14.27 -28.88 17.51
CA GLU A 150 -14.20 -30.28 17.94
C GLU A 150 -14.40 -31.29 16.79
N GLN A 151 -14.85 -30.85 15.62
CA GLN A 151 -14.97 -31.64 14.40
C GLN A 151 -13.91 -31.32 13.35
N ASP A 152 -12.81 -30.69 13.76
CA ASP A 152 -11.70 -30.26 12.88
C ASP A 152 -12.14 -29.31 11.76
N ARG A 153 -13.25 -28.56 11.92
CA ARG A 153 -13.68 -27.56 10.97
C ARG A 153 -13.04 -26.22 11.32
N VAL A 154 -12.52 -25.52 10.33
CA VAL A 154 -11.82 -24.25 10.51
C VAL A 154 -12.31 -23.20 9.51
N ALA A 155 -12.50 -21.97 9.98
CA ALA A 155 -12.66 -20.80 9.11
C ALA A 155 -11.26 -20.28 8.74
N SER A 156 -10.70 -20.76 7.64
CA SER A 156 -9.34 -20.45 7.20
C SER A 156 -9.25 -19.34 6.16
N ALA A 157 -10.38 -18.83 5.68
CA ALA A 157 -10.45 -17.75 4.70
C ALA A 157 -11.30 -16.60 5.21
N VAL A 158 -10.77 -15.38 5.11
CA VAL A 158 -11.47 -14.13 5.50
C VAL A 158 -12.44 -13.67 4.42
N THR A 159 -12.12 -13.97 3.16
CA THR A 159 -12.92 -13.60 1.99
C THR A 159 -12.96 -14.73 0.97
N PHE A 160 -14.01 -14.71 0.15
CA PHE A 160 -14.16 -15.61 -0.98
C PHE A 160 -14.19 -14.78 -2.26
N GLY A 161 -13.41 -15.19 -3.27
CA GLY A 161 -13.45 -14.60 -4.60
C GLY A 161 -14.64 -15.13 -5.40
N TYR A 162 -15.28 -14.26 -6.14
CA TYR A 162 -16.31 -14.61 -7.11
C TYR A 162 -15.78 -14.30 -8.50
N VAL A 163 -16.01 -15.22 -9.44
CA VAL A 163 -15.67 -15.02 -10.84
C VAL A 163 -16.94 -15.26 -11.65
N CYS A 164 -17.21 -14.37 -12.59
CA CYS A 164 -18.27 -14.51 -13.55
C CYS A 164 -17.69 -14.27 -14.94
N ASP A 165 -17.59 -15.33 -15.73
CA ASP A 165 -17.15 -15.25 -17.11
C ASP A 165 -18.36 -15.29 -18.04
N LEU A 166 -18.45 -14.32 -18.95
CA LEU A 166 -19.46 -14.28 -20.01
C LEU A 166 -18.77 -14.44 -21.35
N VAL A 167 -19.14 -15.50 -22.07
CA VAL A 167 -18.61 -15.78 -23.39
C VAL A 167 -19.75 -15.73 -24.42
N ALA A 168 -19.61 -14.89 -25.42
CA ALA A 168 -20.47 -14.88 -26.60
C ALA A 168 -19.72 -15.46 -27.79
N VAL A 169 -20.33 -16.39 -28.49
CA VAL A 169 -19.75 -16.98 -29.68
C VAL A 169 -20.74 -16.86 -30.84
N GLU A 170 -20.22 -16.58 -32.02
CA GLU A 170 -20.94 -16.64 -33.30
C GLU A 170 -20.30 -17.76 -34.10
N VAL A 171 -21.14 -18.66 -34.62
CA VAL A 171 -20.66 -19.79 -35.42
C VAL A 171 -21.35 -19.78 -36.78
N GLU A 172 -20.57 -19.68 -37.83
CA GLU A 172 -21.07 -19.84 -39.19
C GLU A 172 -21.47 -21.32 -39.42
N ARG A 173 -22.75 -21.56 -39.61
CA ARG A 173 -23.31 -22.93 -39.71
C ARG A 173 -22.77 -23.75 -40.86
N ALA A 174 -22.31 -23.11 -41.94
CA ALA A 174 -21.82 -23.79 -43.13
C ALA A 174 -20.38 -24.28 -42.97
N THR A 175 -19.55 -23.55 -42.22
CA THR A 175 -18.09 -23.80 -42.11
C THR A 175 -17.66 -24.21 -40.73
N GLY A 176 -18.47 -23.96 -39.69
CA GLY A 176 -18.13 -24.22 -38.30
C GLY A 176 -17.12 -23.21 -37.70
N ARG A 177 -16.90 -22.09 -38.38
CA ARG A 177 -16.00 -21.01 -37.91
C ARG A 177 -16.77 -19.94 -37.17
#